data_9efad87e536f753955ee66d97d42a639
#
_entry.id   9efad87e536f753955ee66d97d42a639
#
_cell.length_a   1.000
_cell.length_b   1.000
_cell.length_c   1.000
_cell.angle_alpha   90.00
_cell.angle_beta   90.00
_cell.angle_gamma   90.00
#
_symmetry.space_group_name_H-M   'P 1'
#
loop_
_entity.id
_entity.type
_entity.pdbx_description
1 polymer ?
#
loop_
_entity_poly.entity_id
_entity_poly.type
_entity_poly.pdbx_seq_one_letter_code
_entity_poly.pdbx_strand_id
1 'polypeptide(L)'
;MGRTAVAVLAVSLATLLPPHPVLGQAGTQQQPPSTAGLVVKGKAPVSNAVLAVKLPHPQEATLANGLRVMVLEDHRLPRISFQLMIPGAGGYYDPAAKIGLSGVTAQMMREGTAQRSSQQISQALETMSASLNVGGSASGTMAAMSGNALTENLAPLFELAADVLLNPSFPADEWDRLKTRTRAGLVQQRTQPQFLAQERFSKVVFGDHPGSRVSATPESLDAITRDAMVECHRTRFVPDHALIAFAGDISLAAARTLVESKLGAWKKAGVAKPAVTEPAAAGTAKGYLIARPGSVQTTFVVGAQSMTRTDPEYVPLTVANRVLGGTMGRLFRHLREEKGYTYGIGSAFSATDVRGQWSASTSVRTEVTEAALNDLLADVEAMRTAPVPEKELNDAKRAIVAGFALSLESPEQLLGYYVQSWLYGLPADYWDSYPALISGVTAAQAQAAASKYWDPSRLQIVAVGDAKITDTMKKRGALELYDAEGKMTP
;
A
#
# COMPACT_ATOMS: atom_id res chain seq x y z
N MET A 1 45.40 -51.69 18.41
CA MET A 1 45.64 -52.36 17.14
C MET A 1 44.29 -52.40 16.42
N GLY A 2 44.00 -51.83 15.30
CA GLY A 2 44.71 -51.09 14.29
C GLY A 2 43.67 -50.22 13.56
N ARG A 3 44.03 -48.99 13.30
CA ARG A 3 43.26 -48.03 12.53
C ARG A 3 43.40 -48.37 11.02
N THR A 4 42.32 -48.34 10.30
CA THR A 4 42.41 -48.21 8.83
C THR A 4 41.50 -47.07 8.39
N ALA A 5 42.09 -45.96 7.97
CA ALA A 5 41.47 -44.83 7.32
C ALA A 5 41.31 -45.17 5.82
N VAL A 6 40.11 -45.00 5.29
CA VAL A 6 39.87 -45.04 3.83
C VAL A 6 39.76 -43.60 3.35
N ALA A 7 40.77 -43.15 2.61
CA ALA A 7 40.77 -41.88 1.89
C ALA A 7 40.05 -42.10 0.56
N VAL A 8 38.98 -41.32 0.31
CA VAL A 8 38.32 -41.22 -0.99
C VAL A 8 38.95 -40.09 -1.76
N LEU A 9 39.68 -40.43 -2.81
CA LEU A 9 40.30 -39.52 -3.77
C LEU A 9 39.19 -39.12 -4.78
N ALA A 10 38.78 -37.85 -4.77
CA ALA A 10 37.95 -37.31 -5.85
C ALA A 10 38.86 -36.86 -7.00
N VAL A 11 38.83 -37.59 -8.10
CA VAL A 11 39.50 -37.21 -9.36
C VAL A 11 38.55 -36.30 -10.14
N SER A 12 38.90 -35.00 -10.22
CA SER A 12 38.23 -34.03 -11.07
C SER A 12 38.79 -34.20 -12.50
N LEU A 13 37.96 -34.72 -13.40
CA LEU A 13 38.26 -34.78 -14.85
C LEU A 13 37.83 -33.44 -15.44
N ALA A 14 38.77 -32.53 -15.68
CA ALA A 14 38.56 -31.33 -16.46
C ALA A 14 38.65 -31.68 -17.96
N THR A 15 37.54 -31.78 -18.64
CA THR A 15 37.48 -31.86 -20.10
C THR A 15 37.64 -30.47 -20.68
N LEU A 16 38.79 -30.21 -21.26
CA LEU A 16 39.06 -29.05 -22.12
C LEU A 16 38.22 -29.18 -23.42
N LEU A 17 37.16 -28.41 -23.51
CA LEU A 17 36.45 -28.16 -24.78
C LEU A 17 37.12 -26.97 -25.49
N PRO A 18 37.36 -27.04 -26.81
CA PRO A 18 37.91 -25.93 -27.54
C PRO A 18 36.90 -24.77 -27.64
N PRO A 19 37.38 -23.49 -27.73
CA PRO A 19 36.48 -22.35 -27.83
C PRO A 19 35.73 -22.40 -29.17
N HIS A 20 34.41 -22.53 -29.12
CA HIS A 20 33.56 -22.32 -30.28
C HIS A 20 33.52 -20.83 -30.61
N PRO A 21 33.67 -20.40 -31.89
CA PRO A 21 33.47 -19.02 -32.26
C PRO A 21 32.03 -18.63 -31.99
N VAL A 22 31.82 -17.61 -31.13
CA VAL A 22 30.55 -16.94 -30.96
C VAL A 22 30.26 -16.22 -32.29
N LEU A 23 29.54 -16.88 -33.19
CA LEU A 23 28.88 -16.20 -34.28
C LEU A 23 27.83 -15.29 -33.69
N GLY A 24 28.09 -13.98 -33.68
CA GLY A 24 27.09 -12.98 -33.35
C GLY A 24 25.87 -13.18 -34.27
N GLN A 25 24.81 -13.76 -33.70
CA GLN A 25 23.51 -13.67 -34.34
C GLN A 25 23.09 -12.20 -34.28
N ALA A 26 23.26 -11.50 -35.40
CA ALA A 26 22.55 -10.27 -35.68
C ALA A 26 21.08 -10.60 -35.44
N GLY A 27 20.48 -10.01 -34.37
CA GLY A 27 19.08 -10.15 -34.07
C GLY A 27 18.28 -9.74 -35.29
N THR A 28 17.74 -10.70 -36.01
CA THR A 28 16.65 -10.45 -36.95
C THR A 28 15.55 -9.81 -36.10
N GLN A 29 15.30 -8.51 -36.32
CA GLN A 29 14.06 -7.87 -35.84
C GLN A 29 12.93 -8.75 -36.39
N GLN A 30 12.34 -9.54 -35.52
CA GLN A 30 11.09 -10.22 -35.85
C GLN A 30 10.08 -9.11 -36.16
N GLN A 31 9.75 -8.94 -37.42
CA GLN A 31 8.59 -8.16 -37.79
C GLN A 31 7.41 -8.67 -37.00
N PRO A 32 6.60 -7.78 -36.41
CA PRO A 32 5.39 -8.20 -35.72
C PRO A 32 4.56 -9.08 -36.65
N PRO A 33 3.95 -10.16 -36.17
CA PRO A 33 3.19 -11.09 -36.99
C PRO A 33 2.18 -10.31 -37.83
N SER A 34 2.15 -10.59 -39.13
CA SER A 34 1.24 -9.94 -40.07
C SER A 34 -0.20 -10.13 -39.57
N THR A 35 -0.93 -9.05 -39.43
CA THR A 35 -2.37 -9.07 -39.15
C THR A 35 -3.22 -9.30 -40.42
N ALA A 36 -2.59 -9.52 -41.56
CA ALA A 36 -3.29 -9.85 -42.79
C ALA A 36 -4.02 -11.18 -42.67
N GLY A 37 -5.37 -11.14 -42.77
CA GLY A 37 -6.22 -12.31 -42.61
C GLY A 37 -6.85 -12.49 -41.23
N LEU A 38 -6.55 -11.62 -40.23
CA LEU A 38 -7.30 -11.57 -39.01
C LEU A 38 -8.71 -11.03 -39.25
N VAL A 39 -9.72 -11.87 -39.10
CA VAL A 39 -11.11 -11.44 -39.08
C VAL A 39 -11.32 -10.65 -37.78
N VAL A 40 -11.35 -9.34 -37.86
CA VAL A 40 -11.75 -8.47 -36.74
C VAL A 40 -13.25 -8.75 -36.48
N LYS A 41 -13.53 -9.60 -35.52
CA LYS A 41 -14.90 -9.85 -35.05
C LYS A 41 -15.37 -8.63 -34.28
N GLY A 42 -15.80 -7.58 -34.95
CA GLY A 42 -16.49 -6.42 -34.40
C GLY A 42 -15.86 -5.79 -33.15
N LYS A 43 -16.37 -4.66 -32.74
CA LYS A 43 -16.05 -4.09 -31.40
C LYS A 43 -16.80 -4.89 -30.34
N ALA A 44 -16.14 -5.19 -29.22
CA ALA A 44 -16.82 -5.77 -28.08
C ALA A 44 -18.08 -4.94 -27.75
N PRO A 45 -19.23 -5.58 -27.47
CA PRO A 45 -20.44 -4.85 -27.12
C PRO A 45 -20.18 -4.04 -25.84
N VAL A 46 -20.44 -2.74 -25.90
CA VAL A 46 -20.30 -1.84 -24.75
C VAL A 46 -21.68 -1.55 -24.23
N SER A 47 -22.01 -1.99 -23.02
CA SER A 47 -23.23 -1.62 -22.33
C SER A 47 -23.08 -0.22 -21.72
N ASN A 48 -24.08 0.63 -21.91
CA ASN A 48 -24.21 1.91 -21.21
C ASN A 48 -25.13 1.81 -19.98
N ALA A 49 -25.65 0.61 -19.68
CA ALA A 49 -26.45 0.40 -18.48
C ALA A 49 -25.57 0.56 -17.24
N VAL A 50 -26.10 1.29 -16.25
CA VAL A 50 -25.46 1.37 -14.93
C VAL A 50 -25.57 0.00 -14.27
N LEU A 51 -24.46 -0.53 -13.79
CA LEU A 51 -24.45 -1.79 -13.04
C LEU A 51 -25.31 -1.61 -11.78
N ALA A 52 -26.41 -2.33 -11.70
CA ALA A 52 -27.20 -2.45 -10.48
C ALA A 52 -26.71 -3.69 -9.72
N VAL A 53 -26.18 -3.50 -8.53
CA VAL A 53 -25.75 -4.59 -7.64
C VAL A 53 -26.56 -4.53 -6.35
N LYS A 54 -26.90 -5.68 -5.83
CA LYS A 54 -27.35 -5.85 -4.45
C LYS A 54 -26.33 -6.70 -3.74
N LEU A 55 -25.53 -6.09 -2.89
CA LEU A 55 -24.45 -6.78 -2.20
C LEU A 55 -24.99 -7.57 -1.01
N PRO A 56 -24.41 -8.74 -0.69
CA PRO A 56 -24.62 -9.34 0.62
C PRO A 56 -24.02 -8.44 1.69
N HIS A 57 -24.82 -8.05 2.67
CA HIS A 57 -24.37 -7.21 3.79
C HIS A 57 -23.85 -8.08 4.92
N PRO A 58 -22.74 -7.69 5.59
CA PRO A 58 -22.24 -8.41 6.74
C PRO A 58 -23.23 -8.31 7.92
N GLN A 59 -23.27 -9.35 8.70
CA GLN A 59 -23.94 -9.36 10.00
C GLN A 59 -22.95 -8.91 11.07
N GLU A 60 -23.44 -8.23 12.12
CA GLU A 60 -22.60 -7.66 13.16
C GLU A 60 -23.08 -8.01 14.56
N ALA A 61 -22.14 -8.10 15.51
CA ALA A 61 -22.38 -8.21 16.94
C ALA A 61 -21.30 -7.44 17.70
N THR A 62 -21.57 -7.11 18.95
CA THR A 62 -20.59 -6.49 19.85
C THR A 62 -20.49 -7.34 21.13
N LEU A 63 -19.25 -7.67 21.52
CA LEU A 63 -18.97 -8.41 22.75
C LEU A 63 -19.01 -7.48 23.98
N ALA A 64 -19.11 -8.08 25.16
CA ALA A 64 -19.12 -7.34 26.43
C ALA A 64 -17.86 -6.48 26.65
N ASN A 65 -16.70 -6.92 26.11
CA ASN A 65 -15.45 -6.17 26.13
C ASN A 65 -15.37 -5.06 25.06
N GLY A 66 -16.42 -4.83 24.27
CA GLY A 66 -16.48 -3.77 23.25
C GLY A 66 -15.94 -4.15 21.88
N LEU A 67 -15.34 -5.32 21.74
CA LEU A 67 -14.88 -5.82 20.43
C LEU A 67 -16.09 -6.04 19.52
N ARG A 68 -16.07 -5.41 18.34
CA ARG A 68 -17.09 -5.64 17.30
C ARG A 68 -16.71 -6.86 16.48
N VAL A 69 -17.71 -7.67 16.15
CA VAL A 69 -17.59 -8.84 15.26
C VAL A 69 -18.43 -8.57 14.03
N MET A 70 -17.84 -8.67 12.86
CA MET A 70 -18.49 -8.50 11.55
C MET A 70 -18.30 -9.80 10.76
N VAL A 71 -19.33 -10.31 10.11
CA VAL A 71 -19.26 -11.57 9.35
C VAL A 71 -19.94 -11.41 8.00
N LEU A 72 -19.18 -11.65 6.95
CA LEU A 72 -19.68 -11.85 5.59
C LEU A 72 -19.70 -13.36 5.29
N GLU A 73 -20.85 -13.97 5.52
CA GLU A 73 -21.06 -15.40 5.37
C GLU A 73 -21.07 -15.83 3.90
N ASP A 74 -20.22 -16.83 3.55
CA ASP A 74 -20.10 -17.37 2.21
C ASP A 74 -19.66 -18.84 2.24
N HIS A 75 -20.60 -19.75 2.00
CA HIS A 75 -20.38 -21.21 2.06
C HIS A 75 -19.96 -21.86 0.74
N ARG A 76 -19.62 -21.05 -0.29
CA ARG A 76 -19.24 -21.60 -1.61
C ARG A 76 -17.95 -22.41 -1.57
N LEU A 77 -17.02 -22.06 -0.67
CA LEU A 77 -15.75 -22.75 -0.46
C LEU A 77 -15.52 -22.99 1.04
N PRO A 78 -14.93 -24.13 1.46
CA PRO A 78 -14.64 -24.44 2.86
C PRO A 78 -13.40 -23.70 3.35
N ARG A 79 -13.43 -22.37 3.28
CA ARG A 79 -12.32 -21.50 3.72
C ARG A 79 -12.84 -20.29 4.44
N ILE A 80 -12.03 -19.78 5.36
CA ILE A 80 -12.35 -18.59 6.15
C ILE A 80 -11.12 -17.69 6.18
N SER A 81 -11.37 -16.39 6.04
CA SER A 81 -10.40 -15.33 6.29
C SER A 81 -10.91 -14.44 7.40
N PHE A 82 -10.01 -13.96 8.25
CA PHE A 82 -10.35 -12.94 9.24
C PHE A 82 -9.35 -11.78 9.26
N GLN A 83 -9.82 -10.62 9.68
CA GLN A 83 -9.01 -9.42 9.91
C GLN A 83 -9.44 -8.77 11.23
N LEU A 84 -8.48 -8.60 12.14
CA LEU A 84 -8.66 -7.83 13.37
C LEU A 84 -7.98 -6.48 13.19
N MET A 85 -8.75 -5.41 13.27
CA MET A 85 -8.30 -4.02 13.17
C MET A 85 -8.25 -3.41 14.56
N ILE A 86 -7.11 -2.85 14.95
CA ILE A 86 -6.88 -2.28 16.28
C ILE A 86 -6.50 -0.79 16.14
N PRO A 87 -7.48 0.13 16.16
CA PRO A 87 -7.24 1.57 16.13
C PRO A 87 -6.38 2.02 17.31
N GLY A 88 -5.46 2.96 17.06
CA GLY A 88 -4.51 3.44 18.08
C GLY A 88 -3.22 2.64 18.19
N ALA A 89 -3.16 1.44 17.60
CA ALA A 89 -1.96 0.60 17.63
C ALA A 89 -1.02 0.81 16.43
N GLY A 90 -1.27 1.80 15.58
CA GLY A 90 -0.46 2.09 14.40
C GLY A 90 0.71 3.05 14.66
N GLY A 91 1.65 3.12 13.71
CA GLY A 91 2.86 3.93 13.79
C GLY A 91 2.62 5.45 13.77
N TYR A 92 1.42 5.89 13.41
CA TYR A 92 1.00 7.29 13.56
C TYR A 92 1.25 7.81 14.98
N TYR A 93 1.00 6.97 15.98
CA TYR A 93 1.11 7.32 17.41
C TYR A 93 2.50 7.04 17.99
N ASP A 94 3.47 6.61 17.19
CA ASP A 94 4.82 6.36 17.68
C ASP A 94 5.50 7.67 18.10
N PRO A 95 6.24 7.67 19.22
CA PRO A 95 7.09 8.81 19.55
C PRO A 95 8.07 9.13 18.43
N ALA A 96 8.36 10.40 18.19
CA ALA A 96 9.27 10.83 17.13
C ALA A 96 10.65 10.16 17.18
N ALA A 97 11.15 9.89 18.40
CA ALA A 97 12.43 9.19 18.60
C ALA A 97 12.35 7.67 18.34
N LYS A 98 11.15 7.09 18.21
CA LYS A 98 10.93 5.63 18.10
C LYS A 98 9.97 5.30 16.95
N ILE A 99 10.09 6.01 15.83
CA ILE A 99 9.28 5.73 14.64
C ILE A 99 9.52 4.27 14.23
N GLY A 100 8.43 3.51 14.01
CA GLY A 100 8.46 2.09 13.72
C GLY A 100 8.20 1.20 14.93
N LEU A 101 8.07 1.75 16.15
CA LEU A 101 7.78 1.00 17.36
C LEU A 101 6.54 0.11 17.22
N SER A 102 5.42 0.66 16.76
CA SER A 102 4.17 -0.10 16.55
C SER A 102 4.36 -1.24 15.55
N GLY A 103 5.06 -0.97 14.45
CA GLY A 103 5.32 -1.97 13.40
C GLY A 103 6.18 -3.14 13.89
N VAL A 104 7.29 -2.86 14.58
CA VAL A 104 8.15 -3.93 15.13
C VAL A 104 7.48 -4.64 16.30
N THR A 105 6.67 -3.94 17.13
CA THR A 105 5.86 -4.58 18.17
C THR A 105 4.93 -5.62 17.56
N ALA A 106 4.18 -5.23 16.52
CA ALA A 106 3.27 -6.13 15.81
C ALA A 106 4.00 -7.34 15.19
N GLN A 107 5.17 -7.15 14.58
CA GLN A 107 5.98 -8.24 14.04
C GLN A 107 6.49 -9.17 15.14
N MET A 108 7.01 -8.61 16.23
CA MET A 108 7.55 -9.38 17.36
C MET A 108 6.51 -10.21 18.10
N MET A 109 5.21 -9.88 18.01
CA MET A 109 4.17 -10.72 18.59
C MET A 109 4.17 -12.15 18.02
N ARG A 110 4.57 -12.34 16.75
CA ARG A 110 4.69 -13.65 16.11
C ARG A 110 6.00 -14.38 16.37
N GLU A 111 6.98 -13.69 16.91
CA GLU A 111 8.31 -14.25 17.17
C GLU A 111 8.39 -15.03 18.51
N GLY A 112 7.26 -15.13 19.24
CA GLY A 112 7.10 -15.98 20.40
C GLY A 112 5.99 -15.54 21.33
N THR A 113 5.36 -16.50 21.96
CA THR A 113 4.37 -16.31 23.02
C THR A 113 4.87 -16.88 24.34
N ALA A 114 4.09 -16.75 25.40
CA ALA A 114 4.39 -17.42 26.67
C ALA A 114 4.42 -18.95 26.57
N GLN A 115 3.78 -19.52 25.53
CA GLN A 115 3.63 -20.96 25.36
C GLN A 115 4.38 -21.54 24.14
N ARG A 116 4.71 -20.71 23.14
CA ARG A 116 5.25 -21.16 21.85
C ARG A 116 6.43 -20.33 21.42
N SER A 117 7.47 -20.98 20.91
CA SER A 117 8.54 -20.31 20.19
C SER A 117 8.12 -19.89 18.78
N SER A 118 8.88 -19.01 18.12
CA SER A 118 8.71 -18.60 16.72
C SER A 118 8.65 -19.81 15.78
N GLN A 119 9.53 -20.79 15.99
CA GLN A 119 9.55 -22.02 15.20
C GLN A 119 8.27 -22.85 15.39
N GLN A 120 7.76 -23.00 16.62
CA GLN A 120 6.52 -23.73 16.90
C GLN A 120 5.29 -23.02 16.28
N ILE A 121 5.25 -21.68 16.30
CA ILE A 121 4.22 -20.91 15.63
C ILE A 121 4.24 -21.17 14.12
N SER A 122 5.42 -21.10 13.49
CA SER A 122 5.59 -21.34 12.07
C SER A 122 5.19 -22.78 11.69
N GLN A 123 5.64 -23.79 12.46
CA GLN A 123 5.29 -25.18 12.23
C GLN A 123 3.78 -25.46 12.37
N ALA A 124 3.13 -24.84 13.36
CA ALA A 124 1.68 -24.94 13.52
C ALA A 124 0.93 -24.38 12.31
N LEU A 125 1.33 -23.22 11.80
CA LEU A 125 0.75 -22.61 10.59
C LEU A 125 0.94 -23.50 9.35
N GLU A 126 2.14 -24.03 9.15
CA GLU A 126 2.42 -24.97 8.05
C GLU A 126 1.56 -26.23 8.13
N THR A 127 1.44 -26.84 9.31
CA THR A 127 0.62 -28.04 9.53
C THR A 127 -0.86 -27.80 9.21
N MET A 128 -1.38 -26.60 9.52
CA MET A 128 -2.75 -26.22 9.23
C MET A 128 -2.95 -25.71 7.80
N SER A 129 -1.89 -25.57 7.00
CA SER A 129 -1.93 -24.86 5.71
C SER A 129 -2.59 -23.48 5.86
N ALA A 130 -2.27 -22.78 6.95
CA ALA A 130 -2.87 -21.53 7.34
C ALA A 130 -1.84 -20.38 7.28
N SER A 131 -2.33 -19.16 7.24
CA SER A 131 -1.49 -17.98 7.42
C SER A 131 -1.99 -17.12 8.59
N LEU A 132 -1.03 -16.47 9.24
CA LEU A 132 -1.29 -15.48 10.29
C LEU A 132 -0.29 -14.34 10.13
N ASN A 133 -0.75 -13.11 10.00
CA ASN A 133 0.09 -11.93 9.87
C ASN A 133 -0.33 -10.88 10.89
N VAL A 134 0.64 -10.15 11.46
CA VAL A 134 0.39 -8.99 12.32
C VAL A 134 1.30 -7.87 11.84
N GLY A 135 0.76 -6.68 11.66
CA GLY A 135 1.52 -5.54 11.15
C GLY A 135 0.78 -4.21 11.26
N GLY A 136 1.49 -3.16 10.87
CA GLY A 136 0.99 -1.81 10.76
C GLY A 136 2.00 -0.94 10.02
N SER A 137 1.55 0.13 9.38
CA SER A 137 2.43 1.05 8.67
C SER A 137 2.95 2.17 9.57
N ALA A 138 4.06 2.79 9.20
CA ALA A 138 4.70 3.86 9.97
C ALA A 138 3.81 5.12 10.13
N SER A 139 2.94 5.39 9.17
CA SER A 139 1.95 6.48 9.22
C SER A 139 0.53 6.02 9.51
N GLY A 140 0.28 4.70 9.61
CA GLY A 140 -1.05 4.15 9.84
C GLY A 140 -1.56 4.40 11.25
N THR A 141 -2.88 4.59 11.38
CA THR A 141 -3.55 4.83 12.67
C THR A 141 -3.91 3.55 13.40
N MET A 142 -3.71 2.38 12.79
CA MET A 142 -4.08 1.09 13.35
C MET A 142 -3.03 0.03 13.08
N ALA A 143 -2.98 -0.99 13.93
CA ALA A 143 -2.40 -2.29 13.61
C ALA A 143 -3.49 -3.23 13.12
N ALA A 144 -3.09 -4.21 12.32
CA ALA A 144 -3.98 -5.26 11.83
C ALA A 144 -3.37 -6.64 12.06
N MET A 145 -4.20 -7.59 12.44
CA MET A 145 -3.88 -9.01 12.41
C MET A 145 -4.80 -9.67 11.38
N SER A 146 -4.27 -10.51 10.52
CA SER A 146 -5.06 -11.24 9.53
C SER A 146 -4.66 -12.70 9.50
N GLY A 147 -5.63 -13.56 9.25
CA GLY A 147 -5.40 -14.99 9.09
C GLY A 147 -6.37 -15.60 8.09
N ASN A 148 -5.94 -16.70 7.48
CA ASN A 148 -6.81 -17.52 6.63
C ASN A 148 -6.46 -19.00 6.79
N ALA A 149 -7.46 -19.85 6.67
CA ALA A 149 -7.34 -21.30 6.71
C ALA A 149 -8.56 -21.97 6.04
N LEU A 150 -8.49 -23.28 5.89
CA LEU A 150 -9.68 -24.10 5.67
C LEU A 150 -10.59 -24.05 6.91
N THR A 151 -11.89 -24.22 6.70
CA THR A 151 -12.91 -24.16 7.77
C THR A 151 -12.59 -25.09 8.95
N GLU A 152 -12.11 -26.30 8.69
CA GLU A 152 -11.72 -27.28 9.72
C GLU A 152 -10.55 -26.80 10.61
N ASN A 153 -9.69 -25.93 10.09
CA ASN A 153 -8.52 -25.42 10.77
C ASN A 153 -8.75 -24.03 11.40
N LEU A 154 -9.97 -23.45 11.30
CA LEU A 154 -10.24 -22.12 11.87
C LEU A 154 -10.04 -22.08 13.37
N ALA A 155 -10.59 -23.06 14.11
CA ALA A 155 -10.52 -23.06 15.57
C ALA A 155 -9.07 -23.12 16.09
N PRO A 156 -8.19 -24.02 15.63
CA PRO A 156 -6.79 -24.04 16.02
C PRO A 156 -6.01 -22.81 15.52
N LEU A 157 -6.29 -22.28 14.32
CA LEU A 157 -5.69 -21.04 13.86
C LEU A 157 -6.08 -19.86 14.75
N PHE A 158 -7.36 -19.74 15.11
CA PHE A 158 -7.85 -18.66 15.94
C PHE A 158 -7.35 -18.73 17.40
N GLU A 159 -7.14 -19.94 17.92
CA GLU A 159 -6.45 -20.16 19.19
C GLU A 159 -5.01 -19.65 19.15
N LEU A 160 -4.27 -19.97 18.08
CA LEU A 160 -2.92 -19.46 17.87
C LEU A 160 -2.91 -17.93 17.72
N ALA A 161 -3.86 -17.37 16.97
CA ALA A 161 -3.99 -15.92 16.80
C ALA A 161 -4.28 -15.20 18.13
N ALA A 162 -5.14 -15.77 18.96
CA ALA A 162 -5.43 -15.24 20.30
C ALA A 162 -4.20 -15.31 21.22
N ASP A 163 -3.43 -16.40 21.19
CA ASP A 163 -2.18 -16.52 21.96
C ASP A 163 -1.14 -15.49 21.52
N VAL A 164 -0.93 -15.32 20.20
CA VAL A 164 -0.06 -14.29 19.63
C VAL A 164 -0.51 -12.89 20.02
N LEU A 165 -1.83 -12.63 20.04
CA LEU A 165 -2.37 -11.32 20.41
C LEU A 165 -2.26 -11.02 21.90
N LEU A 166 -2.57 -11.98 22.74
CA LEU A 166 -2.75 -11.75 24.18
C LEU A 166 -1.49 -12.01 25.01
N ASN A 167 -0.61 -12.90 24.55
CA ASN A 167 0.50 -13.44 25.34
C ASN A 167 1.85 -13.35 24.65
N PRO A 168 2.19 -12.30 23.87
CA PRO A 168 3.49 -12.22 23.22
C PRO A 168 4.60 -12.10 24.27
N SER A 169 5.69 -12.84 24.08
CA SER A 169 6.82 -12.88 25.03
C SER A 169 7.95 -11.91 24.67
N PHE A 170 8.00 -11.44 23.43
CA PHE A 170 9.05 -10.56 22.89
C PHE A 170 10.46 -11.09 23.21
N PRO A 171 10.87 -12.28 22.70
CA PRO A 171 12.15 -12.88 23.01
C PRO A 171 13.32 -11.99 22.58
N ALA A 172 14.32 -11.85 23.43
CA ALA A 172 15.43 -10.92 23.19
C ALA A 172 16.26 -11.30 21.95
N ASP A 173 16.53 -12.61 21.79
CA ASP A 173 17.29 -13.13 20.64
C ASP A 173 16.53 -12.97 19.31
N GLU A 174 15.20 -13.12 19.32
CA GLU A 174 14.36 -12.84 18.12
C GLU A 174 14.30 -11.33 17.82
N TRP A 175 14.29 -10.49 18.87
CA TRP A 175 14.39 -9.05 18.69
C TRP A 175 15.72 -8.65 18.03
N ASP A 176 16.84 -9.20 18.47
CA ASP A 176 18.15 -8.91 17.89
C ASP A 176 18.22 -9.33 16.42
N ARG A 177 17.63 -10.49 16.07
CA ARG A 177 17.53 -10.95 14.68
C ARG A 177 16.63 -10.05 13.84
N LEU A 178 15.44 -9.70 14.35
CA LEU A 178 14.50 -8.81 13.65
C LEU A 178 15.12 -7.43 13.46
N LYS A 179 15.76 -6.88 14.49
CA LYS A 179 16.43 -5.57 14.44
C LYS A 179 17.53 -5.56 13.38
N THR A 180 18.39 -6.58 13.35
CA THR A 180 19.46 -6.71 12.36
C THR A 180 18.89 -6.76 10.93
N ARG A 181 17.90 -7.63 10.71
CA ARG A 181 17.24 -7.76 9.40
C ARG A 181 16.53 -6.46 8.97
N THR A 182 15.80 -5.83 9.87
CA THR A 182 15.11 -4.57 9.61
C THR A 182 16.09 -3.46 9.27
N ARG A 183 17.20 -3.34 10.03
CA ARG A 183 18.24 -2.35 9.76
C ARG A 183 18.86 -2.54 8.37
N ALA A 184 19.18 -3.76 7.99
CA ALA A 184 19.69 -4.07 6.65
C ALA A 184 18.66 -3.69 5.56
N GLY A 185 17.38 -3.97 5.79
CA GLY A 185 16.28 -3.58 4.91
C GLY A 185 16.16 -2.05 4.75
N LEU A 186 16.27 -1.28 5.83
CA LEU A 186 16.25 0.18 5.79
C LEU A 186 17.43 0.75 4.99
N VAL A 187 18.63 0.21 5.15
CA VAL A 187 19.81 0.60 4.34
C VAL A 187 19.55 0.29 2.85
N GLN A 188 19.04 -0.91 2.56
CA GLN A 188 18.74 -1.31 1.18
C GLN A 188 17.65 -0.43 0.54
N GLN A 189 16.61 -0.04 1.28
CA GLN A 189 15.56 0.86 0.77
C GLN A 189 16.14 2.20 0.30
N ARG A 190 17.13 2.76 1.00
CA ARG A 190 17.75 4.04 0.61
C ARG A 190 18.58 3.97 -0.67
N THR A 191 18.89 2.78 -1.16
CA THR A 191 19.50 2.63 -2.49
C THR A 191 18.50 2.80 -3.63
N GLN A 192 17.20 2.78 -3.35
CA GLN A 192 16.13 2.86 -4.34
C GLN A 192 15.70 4.31 -4.58
N PRO A 193 15.83 4.85 -5.79
CA PRO A 193 15.41 6.22 -6.10
C PRO A 193 13.94 6.49 -5.80
N GLN A 194 13.06 5.50 -6.03
CA GLN A 194 11.63 5.60 -5.78
C GLN A 194 11.33 5.79 -4.28
N PHE A 195 12.06 5.08 -3.42
CA PHE A 195 11.93 5.24 -1.97
C PHE A 195 12.34 6.64 -1.53
N LEU A 196 13.50 7.13 -1.98
CA LEU A 196 13.98 8.47 -1.64
C LEU A 196 13.02 9.57 -2.13
N ALA A 197 12.49 9.41 -3.34
CA ALA A 197 11.51 10.34 -3.89
C ALA A 197 10.22 10.36 -3.05
N GLN A 198 9.68 9.19 -2.69
CA GLN A 198 8.47 9.08 -1.88
C GLN A 198 8.68 9.59 -0.45
N GLU A 199 9.79 9.26 0.18
CA GLU A 199 10.13 9.73 1.53
C GLU A 199 10.19 11.26 1.57
N ARG A 200 10.92 11.87 0.63
CA ARG A 200 11.01 13.34 0.52
C ARG A 200 9.64 13.95 0.20
N PHE A 201 8.92 13.37 -0.73
CA PHE A 201 7.59 13.85 -1.12
C PHE A 201 6.62 13.85 0.07
N SER A 202 6.54 12.75 0.83
CA SER A 202 5.70 12.68 2.02
C SER A 202 6.11 13.73 3.06
N LYS A 203 7.43 13.95 3.24
CA LYS A 203 7.94 14.97 4.18
C LYS A 203 7.58 16.38 3.76
N VAL A 204 7.67 16.72 2.47
CA VAL A 204 7.35 18.08 2.00
C VAL A 204 5.85 18.35 1.96
N VAL A 205 5.03 17.32 1.74
CA VAL A 205 3.56 17.44 1.73
C VAL A 205 2.98 17.53 3.14
N PHE A 206 3.54 16.80 4.10
CA PHE A 206 2.96 16.67 5.44
C PHE A 206 3.83 17.32 6.56
N GLY A 207 5.03 17.78 6.25
CA GLY A 207 5.93 18.36 7.25
C GLY A 207 6.27 17.38 8.37
N ASP A 208 6.13 17.83 9.62
CA ASP A 208 6.39 16.99 10.81
C ASP A 208 5.18 16.17 11.26
N HIS A 209 4.07 16.26 10.53
CA HIS A 209 2.88 15.46 10.80
C HIS A 209 3.19 13.97 10.68
N PRO A 210 2.65 13.09 11.56
CA PRO A 210 2.91 11.66 11.51
C PRO A 210 2.57 10.99 10.16
N GLY A 211 1.65 11.56 9.39
CA GLY A 211 1.33 11.11 8.02
C GLY A 211 2.51 11.20 7.04
N SER A 212 3.59 11.93 7.38
CA SER A 212 4.82 12.00 6.57
C SER A 212 5.72 10.76 6.68
N ARG A 213 5.47 9.89 7.66
CA ARG A 213 6.35 8.76 7.99
C ARG A 213 6.20 7.64 6.96
N VAL A 214 7.23 7.37 6.19
CA VAL A 214 7.24 6.27 5.20
C VAL A 214 7.82 5.00 5.81
N SER A 215 8.83 5.12 6.64
CA SER A 215 9.47 4.01 7.36
C SER A 215 10.13 4.48 8.66
N ALA A 216 10.60 3.53 9.47
CA ALA A 216 11.57 3.80 10.52
C ALA A 216 12.89 4.32 9.92
N THR A 217 13.74 4.91 10.75
CA THR A 217 15.14 5.17 10.44
C THR A 217 16.05 4.23 11.25
N PRO A 218 17.33 4.02 10.86
CA PRO A 218 18.26 3.27 11.68
C PRO A 218 18.31 3.78 13.12
N GLU A 219 18.31 5.10 13.32
CA GLU A 219 18.41 5.73 14.65
C GLU A 219 17.13 5.49 15.47
N SER A 220 15.95 5.63 14.86
CA SER A 220 14.68 5.36 15.54
C SER A 220 14.52 3.89 15.89
N LEU A 221 15.00 2.98 15.02
CA LEU A 221 15.03 1.54 15.28
C LEU A 221 15.97 1.20 16.43
N ASP A 222 17.14 1.86 16.50
CA ASP A 222 18.12 1.64 17.58
C ASP A 222 17.60 2.12 18.93
N ALA A 223 16.73 3.12 18.95
CA ALA A 223 16.08 3.63 20.17
C ALA A 223 14.93 2.74 20.69
N ILE A 224 14.48 1.75 19.90
CA ILE A 224 13.42 0.82 20.33
C ILE A 224 14.04 -0.24 21.23
N THR A 225 13.44 -0.41 22.40
CA THR A 225 13.81 -1.44 23.38
C THR A 225 12.68 -2.47 23.53
N ARG A 226 13.00 -3.64 24.09
CA ARG A 226 12.01 -4.66 24.45
C ARG A 226 10.91 -4.09 25.35
N ASP A 227 11.30 -3.33 26.38
CA ASP A 227 10.35 -2.72 27.32
C ASP A 227 9.40 -1.72 26.62
N ALA A 228 9.89 -0.99 25.62
CA ALA A 228 9.05 -0.11 24.80
C ALA A 228 8.02 -0.91 23.99
N MET A 229 8.37 -2.10 23.47
CA MET A 229 7.44 -2.98 22.78
C MET A 229 6.39 -3.57 23.72
N VAL A 230 6.80 -4.02 24.91
CA VAL A 230 5.89 -4.52 25.95
C VAL A 230 4.89 -3.43 26.34
N GLU A 231 5.36 -2.20 26.56
CA GLU A 231 4.48 -1.07 26.92
C GLU A 231 3.56 -0.68 25.77
N CYS A 232 4.07 -0.65 24.52
CA CYS A 232 3.28 -0.40 23.32
C CYS A 232 2.15 -1.43 23.18
N HIS A 233 2.46 -2.73 23.33
CA HIS A 233 1.48 -3.79 23.30
C HIS A 233 0.44 -3.63 24.42
N ARG A 234 0.88 -3.47 25.65
CA ARG A 234 0.00 -3.35 26.82
C ARG A 234 -0.99 -2.18 26.73
N THR A 235 -0.57 -1.04 26.15
CA THR A 235 -1.35 0.19 26.13
C THR A 235 -2.17 0.40 24.87
N ARG A 236 -1.75 -0.19 23.74
CA ARG A 236 -2.35 0.09 22.42
C ARG A 236 -3.08 -1.11 21.82
N PHE A 237 -2.69 -2.36 22.17
CA PHE A 237 -3.38 -3.55 21.67
C PHE A 237 -4.54 -3.89 22.64
N VAL A 238 -5.61 -3.13 22.51
CA VAL A 238 -6.81 -3.21 23.39
C VAL A 238 -8.07 -3.37 22.53
N PRO A 239 -9.14 -4.02 23.07
CA PRO A 239 -10.38 -4.25 22.32
C PRO A 239 -11.21 -2.99 22.12
N ASP A 240 -10.89 -1.91 22.84
CA ASP A 240 -11.59 -0.65 22.72
C ASP A 240 -11.55 -0.16 21.26
N HIS A 241 -12.73 0.04 20.67
CA HIS A 241 -12.87 0.44 19.26
C HIS A 241 -12.31 -0.54 18.22
N ALA A 242 -11.93 -1.78 18.61
CA ALA A 242 -11.45 -2.78 17.66
C ALA A 242 -12.61 -3.47 16.91
N LEU A 243 -12.30 -3.92 15.70
CA LEU A 243 -13.18 -4.72 14.86
C LEU A 243 -12.47 -6.00 14.45
N ILE A 244 -13.13 -7.14 14.66
CA ILE A 244 -12.75 -8.38 13.99
C ILE A 244 -13.80 -8.71 12.91
N ALA A 245 -13.33 -8.90 11.69
CA ALA A 245 -14.17 -9.17 10.54
C ALA A 245 -13.82 -10.52 9.91
N PHE A 246 -14.83 -11.32 9.59
CA PHE A 246 -14.70 -12.64 8.97
C PHE A 246 -15.37 -12.64 7.59
N ALA A 247 -14.76 -13.34 6.64
CA ALA A 247 -15.36 -13.67 5.36
C ALA A 247 -15.17 -15.16 5.08
N GLY A 248 -16.20 -15.85 4.60
CA GLY A 248 -16.16 -17.25 4.21
C GLY A 248 -17.16 -18.14 4.95
N ASP A 249 -16.80 -19.39 5.11
CA ASP A 249 -17.69 -20.47 5.60
C ASP A 249 -17.87 -20.45 7.13
N ILE A 250 -18.46 -19.36 7.63
CA ILE A 250 -18.77 -19.17 9.05
C ILE A 250 -19.99 -18.29 9.23
N SER A 251 -20.93 -18.69 10.13
CA SER A 251 -22.05 -17.86 10.54
C SER A 251 -21.68 -16.85 11.64
N LEU A 252 -22.46 -15.76 11.78
CA LEU A 252 -22.25 -14.80 12.86
C LEU A 252 -22.29 -15.48 14.24
N ALA A 253 -23.21 -16.42 14.47
CA ALA A 253 -23.34 -17.11 15.75
C ALA A 253 -22.08 -17.93 16.09
N ALA A 254 -21.52 -18.65 15.12
CA ALA A 254 -20.29 -19.43 15.27
C ALA A 254 -19.08 -18.51 15.50
N ALA A 255 -18.93 -17.45 14.67
CA ALA A 255 -17.86 -16.46 14.82
C ALA A 255 -17.90 -15.77 16.18
N ARG A 256 -19.08 -15.31 16.63
CA ARG A 256 -19.26 -14.71 17.94
C ARG A 256 -18.83 -15.65 19.05
N THR A 257 -19.29 -16.91 19.04
CA THR A 257 -18.93 -17.92 20.05
C THR A 257 -17.42 -18.15 20.08
N LEU A 258 -16.79 -18.29 18.92
CA LEU A 258 -15.33 -18.47 18.78
C LEU A 258 -14.59 -17.27 19.36
N VAL A 259 -14.94 -16.05 18.94
CA VAL A 259 -14.29 -14.80 19.39
C VAL A 259 -14.49 -14.60 20.89
N GLU A 260 -15.70 -14.83 21.41
CA GLU A 260 -16.00 -14.70 22.84
C GLU A 260 -15.20 -15.69 23.67
N SER A 261 -15.05 -16.95 23.21
CA SER A 261 -14.28 -17.98 23.91
C SER A 261 -12.79 -17.67 24.02
N LYS A 262 -12.19 -16.99 23.02
CA LYS A 262 -10.75 -16.74 22.93
C LYS A 262 -10.36 -15.31 23.29
N LEU A 263 -11.20 -14.32 22.95
CA LEU A 263 -10.94 -12.88 23.14
C LEU A 263 -11.91 -12.21 24.11
N GLY A 264 -12.89 -12.91 24.67
CA GLY A 264 -13.84 -12.33 25.64
C GLY A 264 -13.17 -11.79 26.91
N ALA A 265 -12.07 -12.41 27.34
CA ALA A 265 -11.25 -11.95 28.47
C ALA A 265 -10.24 -10.84 28.11
N TRP A 266 -10.12 -10.44 26.84
CA TRP A 266 -9.26 -9.34 26.41
C TRP A 266 -9.75 -8.04 27.05
N LYS A 267 -8.92 -7.48 27.94
CA LYS A 267 -9.33 -6.41 28.86
C LYS A 267 -9.44 -5.07 28.13
N LYS A 268 -10.57 -4.40 28.35
CA LYS A 268 -10.72 -2.98 27.97
C LYS A 268 -9.72 -2.12 28.74
N ALA A 269 -9.15 -1.15 28.05
CA ALA A 269 -8.39 -0.08 28.68
C ALA A 269 -9.28 1.11 29.07
N GLY A 270 -10.50 1.20 28.53
CA GLY A 270 -11.42 2.33 28.77
C GLY A 270 -10.95 3.61 28.09
N VAL A 271 -10.15 3.48 27.02
CA VAL A 271 -9.60 4.63 26.30
C VAL A 271 -10.59 5.17 25.26
N ALA A 272 -10.56 6.49 25.06
CA ALA A 272 -11.27 7.11 23.95
C ALA A 272 -10.68 6.65 22.59
N LYS A 273 -11.48 6.73 21.52
CA LYS A 273 -10.97 6.51 20.17
C LYS A 273 -9.74 7.42 19.93
N PRO A 274 -8.61 6.88 19.55
CA PRO A 274 -7.40 7.67 19.36
C PRO A 274 -7.61 8.78 18.32
N ALA A 275 -7.29 10.02 18.72
CA ALA A 275 -7.45 11.17 17.87
C ALA A 275 -6.37 11.21 16.78
N VAL A 276 -6.75 11.67 15.61
CA VAL A 276 -5.85 12.06 14.52
C VAL A 276 -5.94 13.57 14.34
N THR A 277 -4.84 14.19 13.93
CA THR A 277 -4.79 15.64 13.68
C THR A 277 -4.72 15.89 12.18
N GLU A 278 -5.31 17.01 11.74
CA GLU A 278 -5.15 17.44 10.36
C GLU A 278 -3.70 17.92 10.11
N PRO A 279 -3.07 17.50 9.01
CA PRO A 279 -1.79 18.07 8.63
C PRO A 279 -1.94 19.55 8.30
N ALA A 280 -0.92 20.34 8.61
CA ALA A 280 -0.86 21.73 8.16
C ALA A 280 -0.99 21.80 6.63
N ALA A 281 -1.51 22.91 6.10
CA ALA A 281 -1.52 23.11 4.66
C ALA A 281 -0.08 23.07 4.11
N ALA A 282 0.13 22.31 3.03
CA ALA A 282 1.41 22.30 2.35
C ALA A 282 1.76 23.72 1.85
N GLY A 283 3.06 24.02 1.79
CA GLY A 283 3.57 25.28 1.28
C GLY A 283 3.26 25.48 -0.21
N THR A 284 3.72 26.62 -0.74
CA THR A 284 3.67 26.92 -2.17
C THR A 284 4.50 25.93 -2.98
N ALA A 285 4.24 25.86 -4.28
CA ALA A 285 4.95 24.99 -5.23
C ALA A 285 6.48 25.16 -5.12
N LYS A 286 7.20 24.04 -5.03
CA LYS A 286 8.65 24.02 -4.87
C LYS A 286 9.26 22.77 -5.48
N GLY A 287 10.50 22.88 -5.94
CA GLY A 287 11.31 21.78 -6.42
C GLY A 287 12.26 21.23 -5.34
N TYR A 288 12.49 19.93 -5.36
CA TYR A 288 13.42 19.22 -4.48
C TYR A 288 14.22 18.23 -5.31
N LEU A 289 15.54 18.32 -5.26
CA LEU A 289 16.41 17.38 -5.98
C LEU A 289 17.28 16.62 -4.98
N ILE A 290 17.15 15.31 -4.98
CA ILE A 290 18.07 14.41 -4.30
C ILE A 290 19.13 14.00 -5.32
N ALA A 291 20.34 14.51 -5.16
CA ALA A 291 21.42 14.28 -6.11
C ALA A 291 22.01 12.87 -5.97
N ARG A 292 22.04 12.15 -7.09
CA ARG A 292 22.71 10.86 -7.21
C ARG A 292 23.65 10.89 -8.44
N PRO A 293 24.89 11.30 -8.24
CA PRO A 293 25.86 11.42 -9.33
C PRO A 293 25.99 10.14 -10.17
N GLY A 294 26.02 10.27 -11.48
CA GLY A 294 26.12 9.16 -12.41
C GLY A 294 24.81 8.40 -12.68
N SER A 295 23.67 8.84 -12.12
CA SER A 295 22.39 8.24 -12.47
C SER A 295 22.02 8.49 -13.91
N VAL A 296 21.73 7.40 -14.63
CA VAL A 296 21.27 7.44 -16.04
C VAL A 296 19.76 7.66 -16.16
N GLN A 297 19.06 7.56 -15.02
CA GLN A 297 17.62 7.82 -14.92
C GLN A 297 17.34 8.84 -13.83
N THR A 298 16.25 9.58 -14.02
CA THR A 298 15.62 10.43 -13.02
C THR A 298 14.29 9.83 -12.63
N THR A 299 14.11 9.60 -11.32
CA THR A 299 12.80 9.31 -10.73
C THR A 299 12.22 10.60 -10.22
N PHE A 300 10.96 10.92 -10.56
CA PHE A 300 10.30 12.08 -9.98
C PHE A 300 8.87 11.79 -9.54
N VAL A 301 8.44 12.54 -8.54
CA VAL A 301 7.09 12.55 -7.98
C VAL A 301 6.60 14.00 -8.02
N VAL A 302 5.42 14.19 -8.58
CA VAL A 302 4.71 15.48 -8.61
C VAL A 302 3.41 15.31 -7.87
N GLY A 303 3.08 16.20 -6.93
CA GLY A 303 1.83 16.07 -6.21
C GLY A 303 1.60 17.12 -5.14
N ALA A 304 0.49 16.98 -4.43
CA ALA A 304 0.03 17.89 -3.37
C ALA A 304 -0.78 17.13 -2.31
N GLN A 305 -1.18 17.84 -1.25
CA GLN A 305 -2.21 17.34 -0.34
C GLN A 305 -3.52 17.09 -1.09
N SER A 306 -4.21 16.04 -0.69
CA SER A 306 -5.51 15.66 -1.20
C SER A 306 -6.60 15.97 -0.16
N MET A 307 -7.59 15.11 -0.04
CA MET A 307 -8.79 15.25 0.76
C MET A 307 -8.91 14.17 1.82
N THR A 308 -9.92 14.27 2.67
CA THR A 308 -10.37 13.19 3.56
C THR A 308 -11.25 12.19 2.80
N ARG A 309 -11.43 11.00 3.35
CA ARG A 309 -12.25 9.94 2.73
C ARG A 309 -13.72 10.29 2.63
N THR A 310 -14.20 11.14 3.51
CA THR A 310 -15.61 11.59 3.55
C THR A 310 -15.89 12.88 2.78
N ASP A 311 -14.87 13.43 2.10
CA ASP A 311 -15.04 14.63 1.28
C ASP A 311 -16.02 14.34 0.12
N PRO A 312 -17.02 15.20 -0.14
CA PRO A 312 -17.98 15.03 -1.24
C PRO A 312 -17.34 14.92 -2.62
N GLU A 313 -16.15 15.48 -2.79
CA GLU A 313 -15.40 15.44 -4.06
C GLU A 313 -14.54 14.17 -4.22
N TYR A 314 -14.59 13.24 -3.25
CA TYR A 314 -13.85 11.99 -3.35
C TYR A 314 -14.19 11.19 -4.60
N VAL A 315 -15.49 11.03 -4.92
CA VAL A 315 -15.94 10.29 -6.10
C VAL A 315 -15.59 11.03 -7.40
N PRO A 316 -15.86 12.34 -7.55
CA PRO A 316 -15.37 13.12 -8.68
C PRO A 316 -13.86 13.04 -8.91
N LEU A 317 -13.05 13.17 -7.84
CA LEU A 317 -11.59 13.06 -7.97
C LEU A 317 -11.15 11.64 -8.33
N THR A 318 -11.84 10.60 -7.86
CA THR A 318 -11.57 9.21 -8.26
C THR A 318 -11.72 9.04 -9.78
N VAL A 319 -12.78 9.60 -10.37
CA VAL A 319 -13.00 9.55 -11.82
C VAL A 319 -11.95 10.39 -12.56
N ALA A 320 -11.68 11.62 -12.11
CA ALA A 320 -10.65 12.48 -12.69
C ALA A 320 -9.27 11.81 -12.68
N ASN A 321 -8.89 11.22 -11.54
CA ASN A 321 -7.61 10.52 -11.41
C ASN A 321 -7.55 9.27 -12.31
N ARG A 322 -8.67 8.58 -12.54
CA ARG A 322 -8.72 7.45 -13.47
C ARG A 322 -8.49 7.90 -14.92
N VAL A 323 -9.03 9.05 -15.32
CA VAL A 323 -8.77 9.65 -16.65
C VAL A 323 -7.31 10.02 -16.80
N LEU A 324 -6.71 10.67 -15.79
CA LEU A 324 -5.34 11.16 -15.85
C LEU A 324 -4.33 10.01 -15.77
N GLY A 325 -4.32 9.27 -14.68
CA GLY A 325 -3.24 8.37 -14.30
C GLY A 325 -3.62 6.90 -14.20
N GLY A 326 -4.84 6.50 -14.60
CA GLY A 326 -5.23 5.10 -14.65
C GLY A 326 -4.43 4.32 -15.70
N THR A 327 -4.51 2.99 -15.64
CA THR A 327 -4.00 2.14 -16.73
C THR A 327 -4.62 2.58 -18.05
N MET A 328 -3.82 2.93 -19.05
CA MET A 328 -4.26 3.55 -20.31
C MET A 328 -4.88 4.97 -20.14
N GLY A 329 -4.63 5.64 -19.00
CA GLY A 329 -4.96 7.05 -18.79
C GLY A 329 -4.10 7.99 -19.65
N ARG A 330 -4.35 9.30 -19.54
CA ARG A 330 -3.63 10.31 -20.35
C ARG A 330 -2.12 10.22 -20.18
N LEU A 331 -1.64 10.19 -18.94
CA LEU A 331 -0.21 10.10 -18.64
C LEU A 331 0.43 8.88 -19.29
N PHE A 332 -0.22 7.72 -19.20
CA PHE A 332 0.34 6.49 -19.77
C PHE A 332 0.40 6.56 -21.30
N ARG A 333 -0.68 6.97 -21.96
CA ARG A 333 -0.73 7.12 -23.42
C ARG A 333 0.30 8.13 -23.91
N HIS A 334 0.36 9.30 -23.28
CA HIS A 334 1.21 10.40 -23.70
C HIS A 334 2.70 10.08 -23.45
N LEU A 335 3.09 9.83 -22.19
CA LEU A 335 4.51 9.73 -21.84
C LEU A 335 5.13 8.36 -22.19
N ARG A 336 4.34 7.28 -22.18
CA ARG A 336 4.84 5.95 -22.52
C ARG A 336 4.65 5.61 -23.99
N GLU A 337 3.39 5.64 -24.50
CA GLU A 337 3.08 5.11 -25.82
C GLU A 337 3.49 6.07 -26.93
N GLU A 338 3.22 7.36 -26.77
CA GLU A 338 3.50 8.36 -27.81
C GLU A 338 4.96 8.85 -27.74
N LYS A 339 5.47 9.14 -26.53
CA LYS A 339 6.81 9.73 -26.35
C LYS A 339 7.91 8.72 -26.03
N GLY A 340 7.58 7.54 -25.49
CA GLY A 340 8.58 6.54 -25.11
C GLY A 340 9.55 7.00 -24.01
N TYR A 341 9.17 7.94 -23.15
CA TYR A 341 10.03 8.46 -22.10
C TYR A 341 10.22 7.49 -20.96
N THR A 342 9.19 6.69 -20.66
CA THR A 342 9.14 5.80 -19.49
C THR A 342 8.56 4.43 -19.83
N TYR A 343 8.89 3.43 -19.02
CA TYR A 343 8.21 2.13 -19.04
C TYR A 343 6.81 2.20 -18.42
N GLY A 344 6.58 3.10 -17.44
CA GLY A 344 5.30 3.24 -16.78
C GLY A 344 5.19 4.54 -15.99
N ILE A 345 4.01 5.09 -16.01
CA ILE A 345 3.61 6.28 -15.25
C ILE A 345 2.17 6.11 -14.82
N GLY A 346 1.84 6.63 -13.67
CA GLY A 346 0.48 6.68 -13.14
C GLY A 346 0.32 7.75 -12.09
N SER A 347 -0.90 8.00 -11.70
CA SER A 347 -1.22 8.83 -10.55
C SER A 347 -2.18 8.11 -9.61
N ALA A 348 -2.05 8.44 -8.32
CA ALA A 348 -2.89 7.91 -7.26
C ALA A 348 -3.12 8.98 -6.20
N PHE A 349 -4.19 8.84 -5.42
CA PHE A 349 -4.36 9.62 -4.20
C PHE A 349 -4.77 8.72 -3.04
N SER A 350 -4.38 9.14 -1.84
CA SER A 350 -4.87 8.60 -0.58
C SER A 350 -5.88 9.56 0.03
N ALA A 351 -6.84 9.00 0.75
CA ALA A 351 -7.81 9.75 1.53
C ALA A 351 -8.16 8.91 2.76
N THR A 352 -7.98 9.49 3.94
CA THR A 352 -8.19 8.82 5.23
C THR A 352 -9.08 9.68 6.12
N ASP A 353 -9.05 9.48 7.43
CA ASP A 353 -9.72 10.36 8.41
C ASP A 353 -9.16 11.80 8.36
N VAL A 354 -7.94 11.98 7.86
CA VAL A 354 -7.31 13.28 7.62
C VAL A 354 -6.95 13.42 6.14
N ARG A 355 -6.60 14.63 5.72
CA ARG A 355 -6.17 14.88 4.34
C ARG A 355 -5.00 13.97 3.97
N GLY A 356 -5.16 13.27 2.85
CA GLY A 356 -4.12 12.47 2.24
C GLY A 356 -3.28 13.25 1.24
N GLN A 357 -2.70 12.54 0.28
CA GLN A 357 -1.89 13.12 -0.80
C GLN A 357 -2.36 12.57 -2.16
N TRP A 358 -2.23 13.40 -3.18
CA TRP A 358 -2.25 12.99 -4.57
C TRP A 358 -0.84 13.06 -5.13
N SER A 359 -0.45 12.09 -5.95
CA SER A 359 0.83 12.13 -6.64
C SER A 359 0.79 11.42 -7.98
N ALA A 360 1.57 11.93 -8.93
CA ALA A 360 1.96 11.25 -10.17
C ALA A 360 3.47 10.97 -10.11
N SER A 361 3.87 9.75 -10.47
CA SER A 361 5.28 9.33 -10.36
C SER A 361 5.73 8.49 -11.54
N THR A 362 7.01 8.64 -11.89
CA THR A 362 7.66 7.88 -12.97
C THR A 362 9.17 7.91 -12.83
N SER A 363 9.83 7.04 -13.61
CA SER A 363 11.26 7.10 -13.87
C SER A 363 11.51 7.21 -15.38
N VAL A 364 12.35 8.15 -15.77
CA VAL A 364 12.70 8.44 -17.17
C VAL A 364 14.21 8.49 -17.37
N ARG A 365 14.69 8.36 -18.59
CA ARG A 365 16.11 8.66 -18.87
C ARG A 365 16.43 10.12 -18.52
N THR A 366 17.62 10.37 -17.98
CA THR A 366 18.03 11.69 -17.49
C THR A 366 17.88 12.80 -18.53
N GLU A 367 18.23 12.52 -19.81
CA GLU A 367 18.17 13.48 -20.91
C GLU A 367 16.74 13.93 -21.30
N VAL A 368 15.73 13.14 -21.00
CA VAL A 368 14.32 13.48 -21.30
C VAL A 368 13.54 13.98 -20.09
N THR A 369 14.21 14.18 -18.93
CA THR A 369 13.54 14.60 -17.67
C THR A 369 12.73 15.88 -17.84
N GLU A 370 13.29 16.90 -18.50
CA GLU A 370 12.61 18.18 -18.70
C GLU A 370 11.35 18.02 -19.56
N ALA A 371 11.47 17.29 -20.66
CA ALA A 371 10.35 17.05 -21.58
C ALA A 371 9.24 16.25 -20.87
N ALA A 372 9.60 15.16 -20.20
CA ALA A 372 8.64 14.32 -19.49
C ALA A 372 7.91 15.07 -18.35
N LEU A 373 8.62 15.93 -17.60
CA LEU A 373 8.03 16.75 -16.56
C LEU A 373 7.09 17.82 -17.14
N ASN A 374 7.48 18.45 -18.27
CA ASN A 374 6.62 19.39 -18.98
C ASN A 374 5.32 18.75 -19.43
N ASP A 375 5.43 17.58 -20.09
CA ASP A 375 4.29 16.86 -20.63
C ASP A 375 3.34 16.38 -19.50
N LEU A 376 3.90 15.87 -18.37
CA LEU A 376 3.10 15.52 -17.19
C LEU A 376 2.32 16.72 -16.65
N LEU A 377 2.98 17.87 -16.48
CA LEU A 377 2.35 19.07 -15.96
C LEU A 377 1.31 19.64 -16.93
N ALA A 378 1.55 19.52 -18.24
CA ALA A 378 0.57 19.91 -19.25
C ALA A 378 -0.69 19.04 -19.20
N ASP A 379 -0.55 17.71 -19.01
CA ASP A 379 -1.69 16.81 -18.85
C ASP A 379 -2.50 17.11 -17.58
N VAL A 380 -1.82 17.42 -16.48
CA VAL A 380 -2.47 17.88 -15.24
C VAL A 380 -3.22 19.19 -15.46
N GLU A 381 -2.59 20.16 -16.12
CA GLU A 381 -3.23 21.45 -16.43
C GLU A 381 -4.43 21.31 -17.37
N ALA A 382 -4.35 20.43 -18.36
CA ALA A 382 -5.46 20.13 -19.26
C ALA A 382 -6.68 19.56 -18.52
N MET A 383 -6.46 18.76 -17.47
CA MET A 383 -7.55 18.25 -16.62
C MET A 383 -8.24 19.35 -15.79
N ARG A 384 -7.51 20.42 -15.49
CA ARG A 384 -8.01 21.55 -14.69
C ARG A 384 -8.77 22.57 -15.53
N THR A 385 -8.26 22.85 -16.71
CA THR A 385 -8.68 24.00 -17.55
C THR A 385 -9.71 23.64 -18.62
N ALA A 386 -9.84 22.36 -18.95
CA ALA A 386 -10.77 21.89 -19.95
C ALA A 386 -11.64 20.73 -19.43
N PRO A 387 -12.93 20.66 -19.81
CA PRO A 387 -13.76 19.51 -19.47
C PRO A 387 -13.20 18.23 -20.10
N VAL A 388 -13.29 17.13 -19.36
CA VAL A 388 -12.91 15.81 -19.87
C VAL A 388 -13.82 15.44 -21.05
N PRO A 389 -13.27 15.04 -22.21
CA PRO A 389 -14.06 14.55 -23.32
C PRO A 389 -14.99 13.39 -22.90
N GLU A 390 -16.20 13.39 -23.40
CA GLU A 390 -17.24 12.42 -22.99
C GLU A 390 -16.76 10.97 -23.13
N LYS A 391 -16.07 10.65 -24.20
CA LYS A 391 -15.52 9.30 -24.42
C LYS A 391 -14.54 8.90 -23.32
N GLU A 392 -13.58 9.76 -22.96
CA GLU A 392 -12.59 9.47 -21.90
C GLU A 392 -13.27 9.33 -20.53
N LEU A 393 -14.22 10.22 -20.24
CA LEU A 393 -15.00 10.17 -18.99
C LEU A 393 -15.75 8.86 -18.87
N ASN A 394 -16.46 8.45 -19.93
CA ASN A 394 -17.24 7.22 -19.94
C ASN A 394 -16.35 5.97 -19.89
N ASP A 395 -15.17 5.98 -20.53
CA ASP A 395 -14.20 4.89 -20.45
C ASP A 395 -13.65 4.75 -19.02
N ALA A 396 -13.31 5.86 -18.35
CA ALA A 396 -12.85 5.87 -16.97
C ALA A 396 -13.92 5.33 -16.00
N LYS A 397 -15.17 5.80 -16.12
CA LYS A 397 -16.29 5.33 -15.29
C LYS A 397 -16.52 3.83 -15.46
N ARG A 398 -16.59 3.35 -16.71
CA ARG A 398 -16.74 1.91 -16.99
C ARG A 398 -15.60 1.10 -16.39
N ALA A 399 -14.36 1.57 -16.50
CA ALA A 399 -13.21 0.87 -15.95
C ALA A 399 -13.26 0.78 -14.42
N ILE A 400 -13.72 1.84 -13.72
CA ILE A 400 -13.90 1.82 -12.27
C ILE A 400 -15.01 0.83 -11.88
N VAL A 401 -16.18 0.93 -12.52
CA VAL A 401 -17.34 0.07 -12.22
C VAL A 401 -17.04 -1.39 -12.54
N ALA A 402 -16.36 -1.67 -13.65
CA ALA A 402 -15.96 -3.04 -13.99
C ALA A 402 -14.94 -3.61 -12.99
N GLY A 403 -13.95 -2.80 -12.58
CA GLY A 403 -13.00 -3.19 -11.53
C GLY A 403 -13.69 -3.50 -10.20
N PHE A 404 -14.66 -2.68 -9.82
CA PHE A 404 -15.49 -2.93 -8.65
C PHE A 404 -16.27 -4.25 -8.79
N ALA A 405 -16.95 -4.47 -9.93
CA ALA A 405 -17.70 -5.70 -10.18
C ALA A 405 -16.83 -6.95 -10.07
N LEU A 406 -15.63 -6.92 -10.66
CA LEU A 406 -14.67 -8.04 -10.57
C LEU A 406 -14.21 -8.29 -9.14
N SER A 407 -14.06 -7.25 -8.32
CA SER A 407 -13.66 -7.41 -6.93
C SER A 407 -14.72 -8.08 -6.04
N LEU A 408 -15.99 -8.08 -6.47
CA LEU A 408 -17.09 -8.71 -5.73
C LEU A 408 -17.05 -10.25 -5.77
N GLU A 409 -16.23 -10.84 -6.63
CA GLU A 409 -16.03 -12.30 -6.67
C GLU A 409 -15.33 -12.83 -5.42
N SER A 410 -14.48 -12.00 -4.79
CA SER A 410 -13.77 -12.36 -3.55
C SER A 410 -14.53 -11.87 -2.31
N PRO A 411 -14.96 -12.79 -1.43
CA PRO A 411 -15.59 -12.41 -0.15
C PRO A 411 -14.69 -11.51 0.71
N GLU A 412 -13.37 -11.71 0.66
CA GLU A 412 -12.40 -10.90 1.39
C GLU A 412 -12.34 -9.46 0.88
N GLN A 413 -12.39 -9.26 -0.45
CA GLN A 413 -12.42 -7.92 -1.03
C GLN A 413 -13.73 -7.21 -0.71
N LEU A 414 -14.85 -7.93 -0.78
CA LEU A 414 -16.15 -7.39 -0.41
C LEU A 414 -16.18 -7.03 1.08
N LEU A 415 -15.67 -7.89 1.97
CA LEU A 415 -15.53 -7.58 3.39
C LEU A 415 -14.67 -6.32 3.60
N GLY A 416 -13.59 -6.16 2.82
CA GLY A 416 -12.73 -4.98 2.86
C GLY A 416 -13.48 -3.67 2.61
N TYR A 417 -14.49 -3.67 1.74
CA TYR A 417 -15.36 -2.51 1.53
C TYR A 417 -16.19 -2.17 2.77
N TYR A 418 -16.74 -3.15 3.45
CA TYR A 418 -17.50 -2.94 4.68
C TYR A 418 -16.61 -2.52 5.86
N VAL A 419 -15.40 -3.06 5.94
CA VAL A 419 -14.37 -2.57 6.89
C VAL A 419 -14.05 -1.10 6.63
N GLN A 420 -13.95 -0.67 5.37
CA GLN A 420 -13.79 0.76 5.04
C GLN A 420 -15.02 1.58 5.47
N SER A 421 -16.25 1.07 5.26
CA SER A 421 -17.45 1.75 5.73
C SER A 421 -17.44 1.94 7.24
N TRP A 422 -17.06 0.91 7.98
CA TRP A 422 -16.89 1.00 9.43
C TRP A 422 -15.79 2.01 9.83
N LEU A 423 -14.65 1.96 9.16
CA LEU A 423 -13.49 2.80 9.49
C LEU A 423 -13.80 4.28 9.30
N TYR A 424 -14.42 4.63 8.18
CA TYR A 424 -14.66 6.02 7.77
C TYR A 424 -16.10 6.49 8.04
N GLY A 425 -16.96 5.66 8.63
CA GLY A 425 -18.35 6.03 8.90
C GLY A 425 -19.17 6.26 7.64
N LEU A 426 -18.91 5.51 6.56
CA LEU A 426 -19.68 5.63 5.32
C LEU A 426 -21.09 5.07 5.50
N PRO A 427 -22.10 5.54 4.73
CA PRO A 427 -23.44 4.98 4.74
C PRO A 427 -23.44 3.46 4.53
N ALA A 428 -24.39 2.75 5.17
CA ALA A 428 -24.47 1.30 5.08
C ALA A 428 -24.66 0.77 3.65
N ASP A 429 -25.34 1.55 2.79
CA ASP A 429 -25.62 1.26 1.39
C ASP A 429 -24.65 1.93 0.42
N TYR A 430 -23.53 2.47 0.92
CA TYR A 430 -22.56 3.20 0.08
C TYR A 430 -22.08 2.34 -1.10
N TRP A 431 -21.77 1.09 -0.84
CA TRP A 431 -21.19 0.21 -1.87
C TRP A 431 -22.25 -0.32 -2.85
N ASP A 432 -23.52 -0.45 -2.42
CA ASP A 432 -24.64 -0.73 -3.34
C ASP A 432 -24.84 0.43 -4.31
N SER A 433 -24.68 1.65 -3.83
CA SER A 433 -24.81 2.88 -4.61
C SER A 433 -23.56 3.25 -5.40
N TYR A 434 -22.41 2.62 -5.13
CA TYR A 434 -21.11 3.03 -5.69
C TYR A 434 -21.08 3.04 -7.23
N PRO A 435 -21.61 2.03 -7.96
CA PRO A 435 -21.67 2.09 -9.42
C PRO A 435 -22.48 3.29 -9.94
N ALA A 436 -23.58 3.65 -9.27
CA ALA A 436 -24.40 4.79 -9.62
C ALA A 436 -23.66 6.12 -9.33
N LEU A 437 -23.01 6.22 -8.18
CA LEU A 437 -22.19 7.39 -7.81
C LEU A 437 -21.10 7.65 -8.85
N ILE A 438 -20.35 6.63 -9.26
CA ILE A 438 -19.30 6.74 -10.30
C ILE A 438 -19.93 7.12 -11.64
N SER A 439 -21.02 6.46 -12.05
CA SER A 439 -21.68 6.71 -13.33
C SER A 439 -22.29 8.11 -13.41
N GLY A 440 -22.73 8.68 -12.29
CA GLY A 440 -23.31 10.01 -12.18
C GLY A 440 -22.32 11.17 -12.29
N VAL A 441 -20.99 10.93 -12.17
CA VAL A 441 -20.01 12.02 -12.24
C VAL A 441 -20.03 12.69 -13.61
N THR A 442 -20.17 14.01 -13.63
CA THR A 442 -20.12 14.83 -14.84
C THR A 442 -18.69 15.30 -15.16
N ALA A 443 -18.44 15.70 -16.40
CA ALA A 443 -17.17 16.30 -16.81
C ALA A 443 -16.84 17.55 -15.98
N ALA A 444 -17.84 18.38 -15.69
CA ALA A 444 -17.67 19.58 -14.87
C ALA A 444 -17.27 19.25 -13.43
N GLN A 445 -17.85 18.21 -12.81
CA GLN A 445 -17.45 17.78 -11.46
C GLN A 445 -16.03 17.23 -11.44
N ALA A 446 -15.65 16.40 -12.43
CA ALA A 446 -14.28 15.88 -12.54
C ALA A 446 -13.26 17.02 -12.72
N GLN A 447 -13.57 18.02 -13.56
CA GLN A 447 -12.75 19.20 -13.78
C GLN A 447 -12.63 20.06 -12.50
N ALA A 448 -13.75 20.32 -11.82
CA ALA A 448 -13.76 21.08 -10.59
C ALA A 448 -12.88 20.43 -9.49
N ALA A 449 -12.99 19.13 -9.32
CA ALA A 449 -12.14 18.37 -8.40
C ALA A 449 -10.66 18.46 -8.81
N ALA A 450 -10.32 18.27 -10.09
CA ALA A 450 -8.96 18.45 -10.60
C ALA A 450 -8.44 19.88 -10.36
N SER A 451 -9.25 20.91 -10.61
CA SER A 451 -8.88 22.31 -10.40
C SER A 451 -8.55 22.62 -8.94
N LYS A 452 -9.29 22.02 -8.00
CA LYS A 452 -9.12 22.24 -6.56
C LYS A 452 -7.89 21.51 -6.01
N TYR A 453 -7.69 20.24 -6.37
CA TYR A 453 -6.67 19.40 -5.73
C TYR A 453 -5.35 19.31 -6.48
N TRP A 454 -5.30 19.69 -7.75
CA TRP A 454 -4.08 19.68 -8.57
C TRP A 454 -3.60 21.08 -8.93
N ASP A 455 -3.83 22.03 -8.03
CA ASP A 455 -3.43 23.43 -8.19
C ASP A 455 -1.89 23.56 -8.37
N PRO A 456 -1.40 24.07 -9.52
CA PRO A 456 0.03 24.23 -9.80
C PRO A 456 0.78 25.04 -8.74
N SER A 457 0.10 26.00 -8.10
CA SER A 457 0.71 26.83 -7.06
C SER A 457 1.05 26.05 -5.77
N ARG A 458 0.56 24.80 -5.65
CA ARG A 458 0.76 23.91 -4.49
C ARG A 458 1.49 22.63 -4.83
N LEU A 459 1.72 22.33 -6.13
CA LEU A 459 2.39 21.10 -6.52
C LEU A 459 3.84 21.09 -6.04
N GLN A 460 4.19 20.06 -5.30
CA GLN A 460 5.56 19.77 -4.90
C GLN A 460 6.17 18.84 -5.94
N ILE A 461 7.40 19.12 -6.37
CA ILE A 461 8.11 18.33 -7.37
C ILE A 461 9.38 17.78 -6.73
N VAL A 462 9.42 16.47 -6.50
CA VAL A 462 10.61 15.80 -5.96
C VAL A 462 11.24 14.97 -7.05
N ALA A 463 12.53 15.19 -7.30
CA ALA A 463 13.31 14.40 -8.24
C ALA A 463 14.51 13.73 -7.55
N VAL A 464 14.84 12.53 -7.99
CA VAL A 464 16.04 11.79 -7.58
C VAL A 464 16.79 11.42 -8.85
N GLY A 465 18.00 11.95 -9.03
CA GLY A 465 18.76 11.76 -10.28
C GLY A 465 20.12 12.46 -10.28
N ASP A 466 20.75 12.50 -11.45
CA ASP A 466 22.03 13.18 -11.63
C ASP A 466 21.89 14.70 -11.47
N ALA A 467 22.89 15.37 -10.93
CA ALA A 467 22.91 16.81 -10.75
C ALA A 467 22.74 17.61 -12.05
N LYS A 468 22.92 16.99 -13.22
CA LYS A 468 22.68 17.61 -14.55
C LYS A 468 21.26 18.14 -14.72
N ILE A 469 20.28 17.62 -13.97
CA ILE A 469 18.89 18.12 -14.02
C ILE A 469 18.62 19.32 -13.14
N THR A 470 19.62 19.85 -12.44
CA THR A 470 19.47 21.01 -11.52
C THR A 470 18.82 22.20 -12.22
N ASP A 471 19.28 22.56 -13.42
CA ASP A 471 18.72 23.69 -14.16
C ASP A 471 17.28 23.42 -14.63
N THR A 472 16.95 22.18 -14.99
CA THR A 472 15.58 21.77 -15.27
C THR A 472 14.68 21.98 -14.05
N MET A 473 15.16 21.61 -12.87
CA MET A 473 14.38 21.78 -11.62
C MET A 473 14.25 23.25 -11.23
N LYS A 474 15.28 24.09 -11.40
CA LYS A 474 15.25 25.55 -11.16
C LYS A 474 14.20 26.28 -12.00
N LYS A 475 13.94 25.82 -13.22
CA LYS A 475 12.88 26.38 -14.08
C LYS A 475 11.47 26.25 -13.48
N ARG A 476 11.30 25.40 -12.44
CA ARG A 476 10.03 25.14 -11.76
C ARG A 476 9.82 25.99 -10.50
N GLY A 477 10.72 26.88 -10.18
CA GLY A 477 10.65 27.75 -9.00
C GLY A 477 11.81 27.52 -8.04
N ALA A 478 11.57 27.83 -6.76
CA ALA A 478 12.57 27.61 -5.72
C ALA A 478 12.98 26.13 -5.66
N LEU A 479 14.28 25.86 -5.52
CA LEU A 479 14.85 24.51 -5.50
C LEU A 479 15.65 24.28 -4.22
N GLU A 480 15.38 23.17 -3.55
CA GLU A 480 16.23 22.65 -2.47
C GLU A 480 17.01 21.42 -2.98
N LEU A 481 18.29 21.36 -2.60
CA LEU A 481 19.18 20.26 -2.95
C LEU A 481 19.42 19.37 -1.74
N TYR A 482 19.50 18.06 -1.97
CA TYR A 482 19.74 17.04 -0.95
C TYR A 482 20.74 16.00 -1.45
N ASP A 483 21.49 15.41 -0.52
CA ASP A 483 22.26 14.19 -0.79
C ASP A 483 21.36 12.94 -0.69
N ALA A 484 21.95 11.78 -0.98
CA ALA A 484 21.23 10.49 -0.92
C ALA A 484 20.81 10.09 0.51
N GLU A 485 21.45 10.64 1.51
CA GLU A 485 21.13 10.48 2.93
C GLU A 485 19.96 11.36 3.38
N GLY A 486 19.50 12.26 2.49
CA GLY A 486 18.39 13.19 2.75
C GLY A 486 18.79 14.45 3.49
N LYS A 487 20.10 14.74 3.58
CA LYS A 487 20.63 15.97 4.18
C LYS A 487 20.64 17.08 3.14
N MET A 488 20.15 18.27 3.54
CA MET A 488 20.18 19.44 2.65
C MET A 488 21.64 19.82 2.34
N THR A 489 21.90 20.03 1.08
CA THR A 489 23.18 20.53 0.57
C THR A 489 23.07 22.02 0.22
N PRO A 490 24.13 22.81 0.37
CA PRO A 490 24.15 24.23 0.05
C PRO A 490 23.72 24.57 -1.38
#